data_8882499cce33c0b47fe49cbe9d7524d4
#
_entry.id   8882499cce33c0b47fe49cbe9d7524d4
#
_cell.length_a   1.000
_cell.length_b   1.000
_cell.length_c   1.000
_cell.angle_alpha   90.00
_cell.angle_beta   90.00
_cell.angle_gamma   90.00
#
_symmetry.space_group_name_H-M   'P 1'
#
loop_
_entity.id
_entity.type
_entity.pdbx_description
1 polymer ?
#
loop_
_entity_poly.entity_id
_entity_poly.type
_entity_poly.pdbx_seq_one_letter_code
_entity_poly.pdbx_strand_id
1 'polypeptide(L)'
;RLVSYGLLNDIMGGKKINHYCNSEEGSSGGPILSLDSFKVIGVHFAGSNKTNIKLNYGTYIKYIINDFNNKYKKEINLIYFANEEGKYDIFGDKFVKNNKKNIDLKVNGIKNNLIKKYKLEKGENKIELIIKNKITNLENMFYECNCLKNIDGLKYIDTKDINNFEGMFYKCSLLSDVNGLKDWNVSNSENFENMFYGCSSLSDINGLKNWNVSNSKNFKCMFFKCSSLSDINGLINWNVSNANNF
;
A
#
# COMPACT_ATOMS: atom_id res chain seq x y z
N ARG A 1 28.48 -1.25 26.36
CA ARG A 1 28.41 -0.86 24.93
C ARG A 1 29.06 0.51 24.82
N LEU A 2 30.20 0.60 24.14
CA LEU A 2 30.83 1.86 23.83
C LEU A 2 29.99 2.56 22.77
N VAL A 3 29.54 3.79 23.07
CA VAL A 3 28.87 4.68 22.10
C VAL A 3 29.95 5.65 21.64
N SER A 4 30.32 5.62 20.36
CA SER A 4 31.25 6.57 19.80
C SER A 4 30.49 7.74 19.15
N TYR A 5 30.98 8.95 19.38
CA TYR A 5 30.43 10.20 18.81
C TYR A 5 31.40 10.74 17.77
N GLY A 6 30.89 11.39 16.75
CA GLY A 6 31.72 12.04 15.76
C GLY A 6 30.88 12.89 14.79
N LEU A 7 31.57 13.73 14.04
CA LEU A 7 30.92 14.63 13.08
C LEU A 7 30.64 13.89 11.77
N LEU A 8 29.46 14.12 11.20
CA LEU A 8 29.19 13.78 9.82
C LEU A 8 30.00 14.70 8.92
N ASN A 9 30.87 14.11 8.06
CA ASN A 9 31.69 14.89 7.16
C ASN A 9 30.98 15.20 5.85
N ASP A 10 30.41 14.18 5.21
CA ASP A 10 29.78 14.33 3.90
C ASP A 10 28.87 13.17 3.55
N ILE A 11 27.94 13.40 2.62
CA ILE A 11 27.09 12.36 2.00
C ILE A 11 27.47 12.25 0.53
N MET A 12 28.33 11.31 0.20
CA MET A 12 28.86 11.11 -1.15
C MET A 12 27.82 10.47 -2.07
N GLY A 13 27.45 11.17 -3.14
CA GLY A 13 26.53 10.66 -4.16
C GLY A 13 25.17 10.22 -3.61
N GLY A 14 24.74 10.73 -2.45
CA GLY A 14 23.49 10.39 -1.79
C GLY A 14 23.42 8.95 -1.21
N LYS A 15 24.49 8.18 -1.29
CA LYS A 15 24.53 6.75 -0.93
C LYS A 15 25.45 6.43 0.23
N LYS A 16 26.61 7.09 0.29
CA LYS A 16 27.65 6.83 1.30
C LYS A 16 27.76 8.01 2.26
N ILE A 17 28.00 7.68 3.51
CA ILE A 17 28.24 8.65 4.58
C ILE A 17 29.70 8.55 5.00
N ASN A 18 30.41 9.68 5.04
CA ASN A 18 31.70 9.80 5.69
C ASN A 18 31.50 10.39 7.08
N HIS A 19 32.10 9.78 8.09
CA HIS A 19 32.00 10.24 9.49
C HIS A 19 33.28 10.01 10.26
N TYR A 20 33.49 10.80 11.29
CA TYR A 20 34.65 10.75 12.16
C TYR A 20 34.41 10.00 13.46
N CYS A 21 33.37 9.19 13.55
CA CYS A 21 33.10 8.42 14.75
C CYS A 21 34.21 7.37 14.97
N ASN A 22 34.67 7.23 16.21
CA ASN A 22 35.57 6.14 16.56
C ASN A 22 34.83 4.81 16.39
N SER A 23 35.39 3.93 15.59
CA SER A 23 34.91 2.57 15.43
C SER A 23 36.06 1.59 15.56
N GLU A 24 35.83 0.49 16.24
CA GLU A 24 36.81 -0.61 16.39
C GLU A 24 36.64 -1.63 15.27
N GLU A 25 37.64 -2.47 15.08
CA GLU A 25 37.55 -3.61 14.17
C GLU A 25 36.34 -4.49 14.54
N GLY A 26 35.53 -4.86 13.57
CA GLY A 26 34.29 -5.61 13.80
C GLY A 26 33.02 -4.74 14.02
N SER A 27 33.12 -3.42 14.01
CA SER A 27 31.94 -2.52 14.17
C SER A 27 31.07 -2.40 12.92
N SER A 28 31.40 -3.09 11.82
CA SER A 28 30.57 -3.14 10.61
C SER A 28 29.15 -3.61 10.94
N GLY A 29 28.15 -2.91 10.40
CA GLY A 29 26.74 -3.16 10.72
C GLY A 29 26.21 -2.32 11.89
N GLY A 30 27.07 -1.59 12.61
CA GLY A 30 26.62 -0.66 13.65
C GLY A 30 25.78 0.51 13.08
N PRO A 31 24.73 0.95 13.78
CA PRO A 31 23.91 2.08 13.34
C PRO A 31 24.66 3.39 13.50
N ILE A 32 24.48 4.30 12.53
CA ILE A 32 24.90 5.71 12.60
C ILE A 32 23.66 6.50 12.99
N LEU A 33 23.72 7.20 14.12
CA LEU A 33 22.57 7.96 14.65
C LEU A 33 22.75 9.46 14.44
N SER A 34 21.68 10.16 14.13
CA SER A 34 21.61 11.61 14.23
C SER A 34 21.38 12.02 15.68
N LEU A 35 22.25 12.87 16.25
CA LEU A 35 22.11 13.36 17.61
C LEU A 35 20.91 14.31 17.76
N ASP A 36 20.59 15.09 16.72
CA ASP A 36 19.48 16.05 16.77
C ASP A 36 18.10 15.40 16.79
N SER A 37 17.98 14.23 16.18
CA SER A 37 16.68 13.54 16.02
C SER A 37 16.62 12.15 16.66
N PHE A 38 17.73 11.64 17.18
CA PHE A 38 17.89 10.28 17.71
C PHE A 38 17.46 9.18 16.73
N LYS A 39 17.52 9.45 15.43
CA LYS A 39 17.14 8.51 14.38
C LYS A 39 18.35 7.86 13.75
N VAL A 40 18.21 6.61 13.34
CA VAL A 40 19.23 5.94 12.52
C VAL A 40 19.26 6.60 11.15
N ILE A 41 20.44 7.13 10.78
CA ILE A 41 20.66 7.79 9.48
C ILE A 41 21.52 6.97 8.54
N GLY A 42 22.19 5.92 9.06
CA GLY A 42 23.02 5.08 8.24
C GLY A 42 23.50 3.83 8.97
N VAL A 43 24.25 3.00 8.26
CA VAL A 43 24.91 1.80 8.78
C VAL A 43 26.39 1.86 8.44
N HIS A 44 27.24 1.71 9.44
CA HIS A 44 28.69 1.68 9.29
C HIS A 44 29.11 0.39 8.57
N PHE A 45 30.03 0.45 7.61
CA PHE A 45 30.51 -0.75 6.91
C PHE A 45 32.02 -0.86 6.76
N ALA A 46 32.77 0.24 6.86
CA ALA A 46 34.23 0.21 6.73
C ALA A 46 34.90 1.42 7.37
N GLY A 47 36.17 1.25 7.73
CA GLY A 47 37.08 2.32 8.11
C GLY A 47 38.24 2.42 7.14
N SER A 48 38.85 3.61 7.02
CA SER A 48 40.08 3.82 6.26
C SER A 48 41.15 4.45 7.12
N ASN A 49 42.36 3.84 7.10
CA ASN A 49 43.55 4.33 7.81
C ASN A 49 44.55 5.02 6.86
N LYS A 50 44.11 5.43 5.65
CA LYS A 50 45.05 5.95 4.61
C LYS A 50 45.64 7.32 4.90
N THR A 51 45.17 8.03 5.91
CA THR A 51 45.71 9.35 6.34
C THR A 51 45.67 9.40 7.86
N ASN A 52 46.40 10.35 8.46
CA ASN A 52 46.35 10.64 9.91
C ASN A 52 44.92 10.98 10.44
N ILE A 53 43.93 10.98 9.58
CA ILE A 53 42.53 11.21 9.89
C ILE A 53 41.80 9.89 9.71
N LYS A 54 41.28 9.32 10.81
CA LYS A 54 40.41 8.15 10.77
C LYS A 54 39.07 8.55 10.15
N LEU A 55 38.88 8.22 8.87
CA LEU A 55 37.61 8.42 8.17
C LEU A 55 36.89 7.06 8.07
N ASN A 56 35.71 7.00 8.62
CA ASN A 56 34.85 5.84 8.56
C ASN A 56 33.73 6.03 7.52
N TYR A 57 33.26 4.94 6.97
CA TYR A 57 32.26 4.94 5.92
C TYR A 57 30.98 4.24 6.39
N GLY A 58 29.85 4.73 5.94
CA GLY A 58 28.55 4.08 6.16
C GLY A 58 27.65 4.25 4.95
N THR A 59 26.56 3.52 4.94
CA THR A 59 25.51 3.66 3.93
C THR A 59 24.36 4.45 4.51
N TYR A 60 23.92 5.49 3.78
CA TYR A 60 22.81 6.30 4.21
C TYR A 60 21.51 5.51 4.26
N ILE A 61 20.82 5.54 5.39
CA ILE A 61 19.65 4.68 5.65
C ILE A 61 18.53 4.88 4.62
N LYS A 62 18.32 6.12 4.15
CA LYS A 62 17.33 6.41 3.11
C LYS A 62 17.60 5.64 1.83
N TYR A 63 18.90 5.48 1.47
CA TYR A 63 19.29 4.70 0.31
C TYR A 63 19.05 3.20 0.53
N ILE A 64 19.40 2.68 1.71
CA ILE A 64 19.15 1.26 2.07
C ILE A 64 17.64 0.98 2.01
N ILE A 65 16.81 1.85 2.60
CA ILE A 65 15.36 1.71 2.58
C ILE A 65 14.82 1.76 1.15
N ASN A 66 15.31 2.69 0.32
CA ASN A 66 14.88 2.77 -1.07
C ASN A 66 15.30 1.55 -1.90
N ASP A 67 16.53 1.05 -1.70
CA ASP A 67 17.03 -0.15 -2.38
C ASP A 67 16.25 -1.40 -1.93
N PHE A 68 16.01 -1.52 -0.62
CA PHE A 68 15.16 -2.57 -0.05
C PHE A 68 13.74 -2.50 -0.63
N ASN A 69 13.12 -1.33 -0.61
CA ASN A 69 11.77 -1.13 -1.15
C ASN A 69 11.71 -1.42 -2.66
N ASN A 70 12.78 -1.10 -3.43
CA ASN A 70 12.85 -1.41 -4.85
C ASN A 70 13.10 -2.91 -5.10
N LYS A 71 13.95 -3.56 -4.30
CA LYS A 71 14.28 -4.99 -4.42
C LYS A 71 13.15 -5.90 -3.95
N TYR A 72 12.44 -5.47 -2.88
CA TYR A 72 11.29 -6.16 -2.31
C TYR A 72 9.99 -5.41 -2.60
N LYS A 73 9.91 -4.81 -3.81
CA LYS A 73 8.70 -4.12 -4.27
C LYS A 73 7.53 -5.07 -4.08
N LYS A 74 6.69 -4.75 -3.09
CA LYS A 74 5.51 -5.56 -2.80
C LYS A 74 4.59 -5.45 -4.00
N GLU A 75 4.52 -6.52 -4.78
CA GLU A 75 3.63 -6.57 -5.93
C GLU A 75 2.20 -6.65 -5.43
N ILE A 76 1.38 -5.71 -5.86
CA ILE A 76 -0.04 -5.72 -5.57
C ILE A 76 -0.69 -6.57 -6.64
N ASN A 77 -0.96 -7.82 -6.28
CA ASN A 77 -1.56 -8.79 -7.17
C ASN A 77 -3.08 -8.86 -6.92
N LEU A 78 -3.84 -8.76 -8.00
CA LEU A 78 -5.29 -8.88 -8.04
C LEU A 78 -5.65 -10.02 -8.98
N ILE A 79 -6.71 -10.77 -8.67
CA ILE A 79 -7.21 -11.83 -9.53
C ILE A 79 -8.60 -11.44 -10.05
N TYR A 80 -8.75 -11.52 -11.36
CA TYR A 80 -10.02 -11.38 -12.07
C TYR A 80 -10.39 -12.70 -12.70
N PHE A 81 -11.68 -13.03 -12.71
CA PHE A 81 -12.17 -14.25 -13.34
C PHE A 81 -13.15 -13.89 -14.47
N ALA A 82 -12.79 -14.28 -15.69
CA ALA A 82 -13.60 -14.07 -16.87
C ALA A 82 -14.25 -15.40 -17.31
N ASN A 83 -15.58 -15.43 -17.47
CA ASN A 83 -16.30 -16.60 -17.95
C ASN A 83 -15.97 -16.94 -19.40
N GLU A 84 -15.68 -15.91 -20.20
CA GLU A 84 -15.32 -16.01 -21.60
C GLU A 84 -14.19 -15.01 -21.90
N GLU A 85 -13.47 -15.24 -22.99
CA GLU A 85 -12.50 -14.26 -23.50
C GLU A 85 -13.24 -12.98 -23.94
N GLY A 86 -12.77 -11.80 -23.49
CA GLY A 86 -13.45 -10.56 -23.81
C GLY A 86 -12.86 -9.33 -23.14
N LYS A 87 -13.48 -8.18 -23.41
CA LYS A 87 -13.13 -6.92 -22.74
C LYS A 87 -13.93 -6.72 -21.47
N TYR A 88 -13.25 -6.58 -20.35
CA TYR A 88 -13.83 -6.40 -19.02
C TYR A 88 -13.37 -5.09 -18.40
N ASP A 89 -14.23 -4.49 -17.56
CA ASP A 89 -13.84 -3.39 -16.69
C ASP A 89 -12.98 -3.95 -15.55
N ILE A 90 -11.74 -3.44 -15.42
CA ILE A 90 -10.82 -3.85 -14.35
C ILE A 90 -10.44 -2.68 -13.43
N PHE A 91 -10.79 -1.46 -13.80
CA PHE A 91 -10.74 -0.27 -12.96
C PHE A 91 -11.88 0.69 -13.32
N GLY A 92 -12.30 1.51 -12.33
CA GLY A 92 -13.26 2.58 -12.58
C GLY A 92 -12.64 3.77 -13.32
N ASP A 93 -13.45 4.47 -14.11
CA ASP A 93 -13.00 5.62 -14.93
C ASP A 93 -12.37 6.73 -14.09
N LYS A 94 -12.96 7.07 -12.94
CA LYS A 94 -12.48 8.12 -12.05
C LYS A 94 -11.10 7.79 -11.48
N PHE A 95 -10.91 6.54 -11.04
CA PHE A 95 -9.61 6.06 -10.57
C PHE A 95 -8.54 6.12 -11.65
N VAL A 96 -8.85 5.64 -12.86
CA VAL A 96 -7.93 5.68 -14.01
C VAL A 96 -7.52 7.11 -14.34
N LYS A 97 -8.48 8.04 -14.42
CA LYS A 97 -8.23 9.45 -14.71
C LYS A 97 -7.26 10.07 -13.70
N ASN A 98 -7.45 9.78 -12.41
CA ASN A 98 -6.67 10.37 -11.33
C ASN A 98 -5.28 9.74 -11.18
N ASN A 99 -5.11 8.46 -11.57
CA ASN A 99 -3.90 7.69 -11.27
C ASN A 99 -3.10 7.25 -12.48
N LYS A 100 -3.48 7.64 -13.70
CA LYS A 100 -2.83 7.22 -14.97
C LYS A 100 -1.31 7.43 -15.00
N LYS A 101 -0.81 8.47 -14.32
CA LYS A 101 0.63 8.76 -14.24
C LYS A 101 1.33 8.08 -13.05
N ASN A 102 0.55 7.61 -12.08
CA ASN A 102 1.06 7.10 -10.80
C ASN A 102 1.20 5.59 -10.77
N ILE A 103 0.56 4.89 -11.70
CA ILE A 103 0.49 3.43 -11.70
C ILE A 103 0.82 2.91 -13.10
N ASP A 104 1.76 1.98 -13.18
CA ASP A 104 1.89 1.04 -14.28
C ASP A 104 1.31 -0.30 -13.84
N LEU A 105 0.98 -1.16 -14.80
CA LEU A 105 0.51 -2.50 -14.46
C LEU A 105 0.99 -3.54 -15.44
N LYS A 106 0.84 -4.81 -15.03
CA LYS A 106 0.93 -5.94 -15.93
C LYS A 106 -0.40 -6.70 -15.89
N VAL A 107 -0.83 -7.16 -17.05
CA VAL A 107 -1.96 -8.06 -17.24
C VAL A 107 -1.38 -9.39 -17.73
N ASN A 108 -1.54 -10.46 -16.95
CA ASN A 108 -0.95 -11.75 -17.24
C ASN A 108 0.56 -11.68 -17.58
N GLY A 109 1.32 -10.87 -16.80
CA GLY A 109 2.75 -10.64 -16.99
C GLY A 109 3.12 -9.63 -18.07
N ILE A 110 2.22 -9.22 -18.95
CA ILE A 110 2.46 -8.26 -20.02
C ILE A 110 2.26 -6.83 -19.51
N LYS A 111 3.28 -5.98 -19.67
CA LYS A 111 3.23 -4.58 -19.26
C LYS A 111 2.16 -3.81 -20.05
N ASN A 112 1.37 -3.04 -19.34
CA ASN A 112 0.26 -2.26 -19.88
C ASN A 112 0.18 -0.88 -19.21
N ASN A 113 -0.58 0.04 -19.81
CA ASN A 113 -0.95 1.32 -19.21
C ASN A 113 -2.19 1.15 -18.35
N LEU A 114 -2.37 2.03 -17.36
CA LEU A 114 -3.61 2.07 -16.57
C LEU A 114 -4.76 2.60 -17.45
N ILE A 115 -5.67 1.72 -17.83
CA ILE A 115 -6.92 2.01 -18.55
C ILE A 115 -8.07 1.23 -17.92
N LYS A 116 -9.31 1.59 -18.22
CA LYS A 116 -10.50 0.98 -17.63
C LYS A 116 -10.70 -0.47 -18.03
N LYS A 117 -10.63 -0.76 -19.34
CA LYS A 117 -11.00 -2.05 -19.90
C LYS A 117 -9.79 -2.78 -20.49
N TYR A 118 -9.70 -4.06 -20.18
CA TYR A 118 -8.67 -4.95 -20.75
C TYR A 118 -9.31 -6.18 -21.37
N LYS A 119 -8.63 -6.74 -22.36
CA LYS A 119 -8.92 -8.06 -22.89
C LYS A 119 -8.42 -9.08 -21.87
N LEU A 120 -9.33 -9.84 -21.28
CA LEU A 120 -9.04 -10.96 -20.38
C LEU A 120 -9.27 -12.27 -21.13
N GLU A 121 -8.49 -13.29 -20.78
CA GLU A 121 -8.66 -14.65 -21.23
C GLU A 121 -9.72 -15.34 -20.39
N LYS A 122 -10.34 -16.40 -20.90
CA LYS A 122 -11.25 -17.24 -20.12
C LYS A 122 -10.52 -17.81 -18.89
N GLY A 123 -11.15 -17.73 -17.74
CA GLY A 123 -10.61 -18.20 -16.46
C GLY A 123 -9.95 -17.09 -15.63
N GLU A 124 -8.92 -17.42 -14.88
CA GLU A 124 -8.22 -16.50 -13.99
C GLU A 124 -7.20 -15.64 -14.73
N ASN A 125 -7.24 -14.34 -14.45
CA ASN A 125 -6.33 -13.35 -14.98
C ASN A 125 -5.65 -12.62 -13.84
N LYS A 126 -4.32 -12.52 -13.86
CA LYS A 126 -3.52 -11.83 -12.87
C LYS A 126 -3.26 -10.39 -13.31
N ILE A 127 -3.63 -9.43 -12.46
CA ILE A 127 -3.32 -8.01 -12.62
C ILE A 127 -2.32 -7.59 -11.55
N GLU A 128 -1.14 -7.13 -11.97
CA GLU A 128 -0.07 -6.67 -11.06
C GLU A 128 0.02 -5.15 -11.13
N LEU A 129 -0.27 -4.47 -10.02
CA LEU A 129 -0.11 -3.01 -9.91
C LEU A 129 1.31 -2.65 -9.53
N ILE A 130 1.90 -1.70 -10.23
CA ILE A 130 3.22 -1.15 -9.98
C ILE A 130 3.05 0.33 -9.63
N ILE A 131 3.01 0.63 -8.34
CA ILE A 131 2.84 2.00 -7.84
C ILE A 131 4.16 2.75 -8.01
N LYS A 132 4.17 3.81 -8.82
CA LYS A 132 5.33 4.70 -9.05
C LYS A 132 5.34 5.88 -8.09
N ASN A 133 4.18 6.47 -7.85
CA ASN A 133 4.01 7.62 -6.98
C ASN A 133 2.93 7.34 -5.94
N LYS A 134 2.94 8.12 -4.86
CA LYS A 134 1.94 8.02 -3.80
C LYS A 134 0.52 8.14 -4.37
N ILE A 135 -0.33 7.19 -3.99
CA ILE A 135 -1.76 7.23 -4.26
C ILE A 135 -2.43 7.97 -3.10
N THR A 136 -3.25 8.96 -3.41
CA THR A 136 -4.00 9.75 -2.41
C THR A 136 -5.51 9.61 -2.55
N ASN A 137 -5.98 8.86 -3.56
CA ASN A 137 -7.39 8.68 -3.83
C ASN A 137 -7.65 7.27 -4.39
N LEU A 138 -8.52 6.52 -3.72
CA LEU A 138 -8.99 5.19 -4.13
C LEU A 138 -10.47 5.17 -4.50
N GLU A 139 -11.10 6.34 -4.59
CA GLU A 139 -12.49 6.48 -4.98
C GLU A 139 -12.75 5.78 -6.31
N ASN A 140 -13.79 4.93 -6.31
CA ASN A 140 -14.21 4.16 -7.48
C ASN A 140 -13.11 3.29 -8.12
N MET A 141 -12.09 2.84 -7.35
CA MET A 141 -10.96 2.08 -7.92
C MET A 141 -11.44 0.87 -8.73
N PHE A 142 -12.40 0.11 -8.21
CA PHE A 142 -12.96 -1.08 -8.86
C PHE A 142 -14.45 -0.95 -9.17
N TYR A 143 -14.90 0.26 -9.46
CA TYR A 143 -16.30 0.54 -9.76
C TYR A 143 -16.80 -0.31 -10.94
N GLU A 144 -17.83 -1.13 -10.71
CA GLU A 144 -18.41 -2.08 -11.67
C GLU A 144 -17.46 -3.17 -12.21
N CYS A 145 -16.37 -3.46 -11.49
CA CYS A 145 -15.45 -4.54 -11.83
C CYS A 145 -16.06 -5.89 -11.38
N ASN A 146 -17.11 -6.33 -12.04
CA ASN A 146 -17.90 -7.52 -11.66
C ASN A 146 -17.15 -8.85 -11.77
N CYS A 147 -15.99 -8.87 -12.42
CA CYS A 147 -15.10 -10.05 -12.52
C CYS A 147 -13.91 -10.02 -11.52
N LEU A 148 -13.82 -9.02 -10.64
CA LEU A 148 -12.82 -8.96 -9.58
C LEU A 148 -13.11 -10.05 -8.54
N LYS A 149 -12.15 -10.99 -8.36
CA LYS A 149 -12.31 -12.18 -7.51
C LYS A 149 -11.48 -12.14 -6.24
N ASN A 150 -10.21 -11.69 -6.31
CA ASN A 150 -9.31 -11.65 -5.17
C ASN A 150 -8.56 -10.32 -5.10
N ILE A 151 -8.46 -9.79 -3.87
CA ILE A 151 -7.86 -8.49 -3.55
C ILE A 151 -6.76 -8.59 -2.48
N ASP A 152 -6.21 -9.75 -2.20
CA ASP A 152 -5.20 -9.96 -1.15
C ASP A 152 -3.97 -9.07 -1.30
N GLY A 153 -3.63 -8.71 -2.53
CA GLY A 153 -2.53 -7.79 -2.82
C GLY A 153 -2.74 -6.38 -2.28
N LEU A 154 -4.00 -5.95 -2.04
CA LEU A 154 -4.30 -4.60 -1.56
C LEU A 154 -3.75 -4.30 -0.17
N LYS A 155 -3.45 -5.33 0.65
CA LYS A 155 -2.78 -5.17 1.96
C LYS A 155 -1.46 -4.40 1.90
N TYR A 156 -0.88 -4.25 0.71
CA TYR A 156 0.38 -3.52 0.51
C TYR A 156 0.19 -2.04 0.13
N ILE A 157 -1.03 -1.57 -0.04
CA ILE A 157 -1.31 -0.14 -0.28
C ILE A 157 -1.21 0.61 1.07
N ASP A 158 -0.43 1.69 1.10
CA ASP A 158 -0.42 2.64 2.22
C ASP A 158 -1.66 3.54 2.13
N THR A 159 -2.60 3.36 3.05
CA THR A 159 -3.89 4.06 3.05
C THR A 159 -4.00 5.18 4.09
N LYS A 160 -2.92 5.45 4.86
CA LYS A 160 -2.94 6.42 5.97
C LYS A 160 -3.37 7.85 5.58
N ASP A 161 -3.17 8.23 4.31
CA ASP A 161 -3.52 9.56 3.80
C ASP A 161 -4.75 9.52 2.86
N ILE A 162 -5.48 8.40 2.84
CA ILE A 162 -6.71 8.24 2.06
C ILE A 162 -7.90 8.62 2.96
N ASN A 163 -8.70 9.58 2.51
CA ASN A 163 -9.88 10.04 3.24
C ASN A 163 -11.21 9.66 2.58
N ASN A 164 -11.18 9.13 1.35
CA ASN A 164 -12.38 8.78 0.60
C ASN A 164 -12.25 7.43 -0.10
N PHE A 165 -13.14 6.50 0.26
CA PHE A 165 -13.28 5.17 -0.33
C PHE A 165 -14.62 4.97 -1.04
N GLU A 166 -15.32 6.07 -1.38
CA GLU A 166 -16.62 6.03 -2.06
C GLU A 166 -16.58 5.11 -3.28
N GLY A 167 -17.56 4.19 -3.34
CA GLY A 167 -17.79 3.30 -4.47
C GLY A 167 -16.61 2.40 -4.85
N MET A 168 -15.61 2.23 -3.97
CA MET A 168 -14.35 1.55 -4.34
C MET A 168 -14.58 0.16 -4.92
N PHE A 169 -15.52 -0.60 -4.40
CA PHE A 169 -15.89 -1.95 -4.85
C PHE A 169 -17.37 -2.02 -5.33
N TYR A 170 -17.92 -0.90 -5.78
CA TYR A 170 -19.31 -0.85 -6.24
C TYR A 170 -19.58 -1.93 -7.30
N LYS A 171 -20.55 -2.83 -7.04
CA LYS A 171 -20.94 -3.95 -7.92
C LYS A 171 -19.79 -4.93 -8.27
N CYS A 172 -18.80 -5.10 -7.41
CA CYS A 172 -17.83 -6.20 -7.55
C CYS A 172 -18.51 -7.53 -7.18
N SER A 173 -19.33 -8.07 -8.08
CA SER A 173 -20.24 -9.17 -7.77
C SER A 173 -19.57 -10.51 -7.46
N LEU A 174 -18.31 -10.74 -7.90
CA LEU A 174 -17.55 -11.96 -7.60
C LEU A 174 -16.66 -11.85 -6.35
N LEU A 175 -16.58 -10.66 -5.72
CA LEU A 175 -15.78 -10.47 -4.51
C LEU A 175 -16.48 -11.14 -3.33
N SER A 176 -15.85 -12.17 -2.74
CA SER A 176 -16.42 -12.99 -1.66
C SER A 176 -15.96 -12.60 -0.26
N ASP A 177 -14.77 -12.01 -0.14
CA ASP A 177 -14.18 -11.57 1.11
C ASP A 177 -13.34 -10.30 0.94
N VAL A 178 -12.99 -9.70 2.07
CA VAL A 178 -12.20 -8.45 2.12
C VAL A 178 -10.93 -8.58 2.97
N ASN A 179 -10.37 -9.79 3.07
CA ASN A 179 -9.18 -10.06 3.88
C ASN A 179 -7.95 -9.26 3.44
N GLY A 180 -7.88 -8.89 2.16
CA GLY A 180 -6.85 -7.99 1.63
C GLY A 180 -6.85 -6.58 2.22
N LEU A 181 -7.89 -6.19 2.98
CA LEU A 181 -8.04 -4.86 3.59
C LEU A 181 -7.73 -4.82 5.09
N LYS A 182 -7.38 -5.96 5.71
CA LYS A 182 -7.26 -6.11 7.17
C LYS A 182 -6.22 -5.18 7.82
N ASP A 183 -5.17 -4.84 7.10
CA ASP A 183 -4.04 -4.04 7.59
C ASP A 183 -4.15 -2.56 7.17
N TRP A 184 -5.28 -2.15 6.58
CA TRP A 184 -5.47 -0.77 6.15
C TRP A 184 -5.66 0.18 7.32
N ASN A 185 -4.95 1.30 7.28
CA ASN A 185 -5.18 2.41 8.18
C ASN A 185 -6.24 3.35 7.57
N VAL A 186 -7.45 3.30 8.09
CA VAL A 186 -8.58 4.12 7.65
C VAL A 186 -8.95 5.22 8.65
N SER A 187 -8.08 5.49 9.64
CA SER A 187 -8.37 6.44 10.72
C SER A 187 -8.61 7.88 10.25
N ASN A 188 -8.12 8.25 9.06
CA ASN A 188 -8.35 9.56 8.43
C ASN A 188 -9.50 9.55 7.41
N SER A 189 -10.22 8.43 7.29
CA SER A 189 -11.25 8.28 6.25
C SER A 189 -12.59 8.79 6.75
N GLU A 190 -13.23 9.63 5.94
CA GLU A 190 -14.51 10.24 6.26
C GLU A 190 -15.67 9.64 5.48
N ASN A 191 -15.40 9.04 4.30
CA ASN A 191 -16.43 8.62 3.37
C ASN A 191 -16.23 7.19 2.86
N PHE A 192 -17.23 6.34 3.15
CA PHE A 192 -17.37 4.95 2.69
C PHE A 192 -18.68 4.72 1.92
N GLU A 193 -19.31 5.79 1.41
CA GLU A 193 -20.56 5.70 0.66
C GLU A 193 -20.44 4.68 -0.47
N ASN A 194 -21.41 3.76 -0.56
CA ASN A 194 -21.48 2.72 -1.60
C ASN A 194 -20.24 1.82 -1.74
N MET A 195 -19.32 1.77 -0.76
CA MET A 195 -18.03 1.09 -0.93
C MET A 195 -18.16 -0.35 -1.41
N PHE A 196 -19.11 -1.10 -0.87
CA PHE A 196 -19.41 -2.49 -1.25
C PHE A 196 -20.81 -2.69 -1.82
N TYR A 197 -21.45 -1.60 -2.26
CA TYR A 197 -22.79 -1.68 -2.85
C TYR A 197 -22.85 -2.75 -3.95
N GLY A 198 -23.77 -3.71 -3.84
CA GLY A 198 -23.99 -4.73 -4.86
C GLY A 198 -22.90 -5.78 -4.98
N CYS A 199 -22.02 -5.92 -3.99
CA CYS A 199 -21.09 -7.05 -3.88
C CYS A 199 -21.88 -8.30 -3.50
N SER A 200 -22.60 -8.89 -4.46
CA SER A 200 -23.59 -9.94 -4.19
C SER A 200 -23.01 -11.25 -3.64
N SER A 201 -21.75 -11.57 -3.92
CA SER A 201 -21.03 -12.73 -3.38
C SER A 201 -20.31 -12.47 -2.07
N LEU A 202 -20.26 -11.21 -1.58
CA LEU A 202 -19.55 -10.85 -0.36
C LEU A 202 -20.22 -11.51 0.86
N SER A 203 -19.51 -12.43 1.50
CA SER A 203 -19.98 -13.21 2.64
C SER A 203 -19.08 -13.08 3.88
N ASP A 204 -17.81 -12.72 3.70
CA ASP A 204 -16.84 -12.53 4.80
C ASP A 204 -16.30 -11.09 4.81
N ILE A 205 -16.60 -10.35 5.90
CA ILE A 205 -16.12 -9.00 6.14
C ILE A 205 -15.21 -8.91 7.37
N ASN A 206 -14.65 -10.04 7.85
CA ASN A 206 -13.74 -10.06 9.00
C ASN A 206 -12.47 -9.22 8.76
N GLY A 207 -12.07 -9.00 7.52
CA GLY A 207 -10.98 -8.08 7.16
C GLY A 207 -11.20 -6.63 7.62
N LEU A 208 -12.43 -6.24 7.98
CA LEU A 208 -12.75 -4.88 8.45
C LEU A 208 -12.75 -4.74 9.98
N LYS A 209 -12.58 -5.84 10.72
CA LYS A 209 -12.78 -5.90 12.19
C LYS A 209 -11.93 -4.90 12.98
N ASN A 210 -10.73 -4.63 12.50
CA ASN A 210 -9.75 -3.77 13.18
C ASN A 210 -9.71 -2.33 12.64
N TRP A 211 -10.63 -1.98 11.74
CA TRP A 211 -10.67 -0.62 11.20
C TRP A 211 -11.07 0.39 12.27
N ASN A 212 -10.29 1.46 12.40
CA ASN A 212 -10.67 2.61 13.20
C ASN A 212 -11.46 3.58 12.32
N VAL A 213 -12.77 3.56 12.44
CA VAL A 213 -13.72 4.39 11.68
C VAL A 213 -14.27 5.57 12.48
N SER A 214 -13.66 5.90 13.63
CA SER A 214 -14.18 6.91 14.56
C SER A 214 -14.31 8.32 13.95
N ASN A 215 -13.56 8.63 12.87
CA ASN A 215 -13.65 9.91 12.15
C ASN A 215 -14.60 9.85 10.94
N SER A 216 -15.19 8.70 10.68
CA SER A 216 -16.01 8.50 9.48
C SER A 216 -17.42 9.04 9.66
N LYS A 217 -17.91 9.71 8.63
CA LYS A 217 -19.18 10.45 8.66
C LYS A 217 -20.24 9.79 7.78
N ASN A 218 -19.84 9.13 6.69
CA ASN A 218 -20.75 8.65 5.66
C ASN A 218 -20.53 7.17 5.33
N PHE A 219 -21.52 6.34 5.66
CA PHE A 219 -21.59 4.91 5.36
C PHE A 219 -22.79 4.56 4.47
N LYS A 220 -23.41 5.56 3.86
CA LYS A 220 -24.65 5.40 3.09
C LYS A 220 -24.53 4.26 2.10
N CYS A 221 -25.47 3.31 2.17
CA CYS A 221 -25.57 2.17 1.28
C CYS A 221 -24.29 1.30 1.19
N MET A 222 -23.37 1.35 2.18
CA MET A 222 -22.07 0.69 2.12
C MET A 222 -22.17 -0.79 1.77
N PHE A 223 -23.15 -1.52 2.33
CA PHE A 223 -23.38 -2.96 2.09
C PHE A 223 -24.72 -3.23 1.42
N PHE A 224 -25.37 -2.22 0.84
CA PHE A 224 -26.65 -2.40 0.19
C PHE A 224 -26.53 -3.41 -0.96
N LYS A 225 -27.46 -4.35 -1.07
CA LYS A 225 -27.46 -5.46 -2.06
C LYS A 225 -26.27 -6.43 -1.94
N CYS A 226 -25.61 -6.54 -0.79
CA CYS A 226 -24.67 -7.62 -0.49
C CYS A 226 -25.49 -8.87 -0.07
N SER A 227 -26.10 -9.55 -1.03
CA SER A 227 -27.12 -10.60 -0.76
C SER A 227 -26.57 -11.84 -0.07
N SER A 228 -25.27 -12.12 -0.16
CA SER A 228 -24.61 -13.24 0.52
C SER A 228 -24.12 -12.91 1.93
N LEU A 229 -24.19 -11.62 2.34
CA LEU A 229 -23.71 -11.19 3.66
C LEU A 229 -24.76 -11.51 4.72
N SER A 230 -24.50 -12.53 5.51
CA SER A 230 -25.37 -12.99 6.61
C SER A 230 -24.81 -12.70 7.99
N ASP A 231 -23.51 -12.39 8.10
CA ASP A 231 -22.82 -12.10 9.34
C ASP A 231 -22.09 -10.74 9.25
N ILE A 232 -22.34 -9.87 10.24
CA ILE A 232 -21.72 -8.54 10.35
C ILE A 232 -20.75 -8.43 11.53
N ASN A 233 -20.29 -9.55 12.09
CA ASN A 233 -19.33 -9.56 13.22
C ASN A 233 -18.01 -8.84 12.88
N GLY A 234 -17.67 -8.71 11.61
CA GLY A 234 -16.56 -7.86 11.16
C GLY A 234 -16.70 -6.38 11.51
N LEU A 235 -17.87 -5.90 11.95
CA LEU A 235 -18.13 -4.50 12.30
C LEU A 235 -18.29 -4.29 13.82
N ILE A 236 -18.18 -5.33 14.63
CA ILE A 236 -18.53 -5.29 16.08
C ILE A 236 -17.71 -4.26 16.88
N ASN A 237 -16.50 -3.95 16.44
CA ASN A 237 -15.60 -3.02 17.11
C ASN A 237 -15.68 -1.58 16.55
N TRP A 238 -16.55 -1.32 15.58
CA TRP A 238 -16.62 -0.01 14.96
C TRP A 238 -17.25 1.02 15.89
N ASN A 239 -16.56 2.14 16.09
CA ASN A 239 -17.12 3.32 16.70
C ASN A 239 -17.68 4.23 15.61
N VAL A 240 -18.98 4.27 15.44
CA VAL A 240 -19.69 5.06 14.43
C VAL A 240 -20.39 6.30 15.02
N SER A 241 -19.97 6.77 16.21
CA SER A 241 -20.60 7.88 16.90
C SER A 241 -20.60 9.21 16.11
N ASN A 242 -19.65 9.39 15.18
CA ASN A 242 -19.56 10.57 14.32
C ASN A 242 -20.27 10.40 12.98
N ALA A 243 -20.84 9.22 12.72
CA ALA A 243 -21.56 8.99 11.47
C ALA A 243 -22.93 9.68 11.48
N ASN A 244 -23.23 10.35 10.38
CA ASN A 244 -24.50 11.05 10.19
C ASN A 244 -25.26 10.57 8.96
N ASN A 245 -24.74 9.56 8.27
CA ASN A 245 -25.33 9.02 7.05
C ASN A 245 -25.06 7.51 6.93
N PHE A 246 -26.14 6.69 6.85
CA PHE A 246 -26.12 5.23 6.75
C PHE A 246 -26.88 4.70 5.55
#